data_0b96a2ded3cac2a5440d72c1d90a8c5d
#
_entry.id   0b96a2ded3cac2a5440d72c1d90a8c5d
#
_cell.length_a   1.000
_cell.length_b   1.000
_cell.length_c   1.000
_cell.angle_alpha   90.00
_cell.angle_beta   90.00
_cell.angle_gamma   90.00
#
_symmetry.space_group_name_H-M   'P 1'
#
loop_
_entity.id
_entity.type
_entity.pdbx_description
1 polymer ?
#
loop_
_entity_poly.entity_id
_entity_poly.type
_entity_poly.pdbx_seq_one_letter_code
_entity_poly.pdbx_strand_id
1 'polypeptide(L)' 'PLLLETKGDVYAAEGKNSEAVAAYEQALNKLPKDAGNRELLQLKADQLK' A
#
# COMPACT_ATOMS: atom_id res chain seq x y z
N PRO A 1 -5.42 -0.03 -8.72
CA PRO A 1 -4.96 0.35 -7.39
C PRO A 1 -5.58 -0.48 -6.27
N LEU A 2 -6.88 -0.76 -6.38
CA LEU A 2 -7.55 -1.54 -5.34
C LEU A 2 -6.94 -2.93 -5.21
N LEU A 3 -6.61 -3.55 -6.33
CA LEU A 3 -6.02 -4.87 -6.33
C LEU A 3 -4.64 -4.85 -5.66
N LEU A 4 -3.85 -3.82 -5.94
CA LEU A 4 -2.52 -3.68 -5.33
C LEU A 4 -2.62 -3.42 -3.83
N GLU A 5 -3.60 -2.63 -3.42
CA GLU A 5 -3.83 -2.40 -2.00
C GLU A 5 -4.20 -3.69 -1.29
N THR A 6 -5.08 -4.47 -1.88
CA THR A 6 -5.47 -5.78 -1.33
C THR A 6 -4.27 -6.70 -1.23
N LYS A 7 -3.42 -6.71 -2.25
CA LYS A 7 -2.22 -7.52 -2.24
C LYS A 7 -1.28 -7.11 -1.10
N GLY A 8 -1.12 -5.80 -0.90
CA GLY A 8 -0.33 -5.31 0.22
C GLY A 8 -0.90 -5.74 1.56
N ASP A 9 -2.22 -5.70 1.70
CA ASP A 9 -2.88 -6.14 2.93
C ASP A 9 -2.62 -7.62 3.21
N VAL A 10 -2.65 -8.46 2.18
CA VAL A 10 -2.36 -9.88 2.32
C VAL A 10 -0.93 -10.10 2.77
N TYR A 11 0.02 -9.42 2.14
CA TYR A 11 1.42 -9.54 2.54
C TYR A 11 1.63 -9.08 3.98
N ALA A 12 0.98 -7.99 4.37
CA ALA A 12 1.10 -7.50 5.74
C ALA A 12 0.56 -8.52 6.74
N ALA A 13 -0.56 -9.16 6.42
CA ALA A 13 -1.14 -10.18 7.27
C ALA A 13 -0.23 -11.40 7.40
N GLU A 14 0.58 -11.66 6.38
CA GLU A 14 1.53 -12.78 6.38
C GLU A 14 2.87 -12.42 7.03
N GLY A 15 3.02 -11.20 7.48
CA GLY A 15 4.28 -10.73 8.06
C GLY A 15 5.33 -10.36 7.03
N LYS A 16 4.97 -10.28 5.76
CA LYS A 16 5.90 -9.94 4.67
C LYS A 16 5.91 -8.43 4.46
N ASN A 17 6.47 -7.72 5.42
CA ASN A 17 6.36 -6.26 5.45
C ASN A 17 7.03 -5.59 4.25
N SER A 18 8.21 -6.06 3.84
CA SER A 18 8.88 -5.47 2.68
C SER A 18 8.04 -5.60 1.41
N GLU A 19 7.42 -6.75 1.22
CA GLU A 19 6.57 -6.97 0.05
C GLU A 19 5.29 -6.15 0.14
N ALA A 20 4.73 -6.03 1.34
CA ALA A 20 3.55 -5.21 1.56
C ALA A 20 3.83 -3.74 1.23
N VAL A 21 4.96 -3.23 1.69
CA VAL A 21 5.35 -1.85 1.39
C VAL A 21 5.49 -1.65 -0.11
N ALA A 22 6.13 -2.58 -0.80
CA ALA A 22 6.29 -2.47 -2.25
C ALA A 22 4.93 -2.44 -2.95
N ALA A 23 3.99 -3.29 -2.52
CA ALA A 23 2.65 -3.30 -3.11
C ALA A 23 1.91 -2.01 -2.86
N TYR A 24 1.99 -1.48 -1.64
CA TYR A 24 1.36 -0.19 -1.32
C TYR A 24 1.96 0.94 -2.12
N GLU A 25 3.27 0.95 -2.31
CA GLU A 25 3.92 1.99 -3.09
C GLU A 25 3.54 1.93 -4.55
N GLN A 26 3.37 0.74 -5.11
CA GLN A 26 2.87 0.59 -6.46
C GLN A 26 1.45 1.12 -6.59
N ALA A 27 0.61 0.85 -5.58
CA ALA A 27 -0.74 1.37 -5.57
C ALA A 27 -0.73 2.90 -5.53
N LEU A 28 0.14 3.48 -4.71
CA LEU A 28 0.27 4.93 -4.63
C LEU A 28 0.66 5.54 -5.97
N ASN A 29 1.58 4.89 -6.70
CA ASN A 29 2.03 5.37 -7.99
C ASN A 29 0.92 5.38 -9.04
N LYS A 30 -0.07 4.51 -8.88
CA LYS A 30 -1.17 4.41 -9.83
C LYS A 30 -2.35 5.31 -9.47
N LEU A 31 -2.37 5.89 -8.27
CA LEU A 31 -3.44 6.76 -7.84
C LEU A 31 -3.18 8.20 -8.28
N PRO A 32 -4.24 8.96 -8.63
CA PRO A 32 -4.09 10.40 -8.88
C PRO A 32 -3.62 11.11 -7.61
N LYS A 33 -2.98 12.26 -7.81
CA LYS A 33 -2.45 13.02 -6.67
C LYS A 33 -3.52 13.46 -5.69
N ASP A 34 -4.74 13.65 -6.17
CA ASP A 34 -5.85 14.13 -5.35
C ASP A 34 -6.76 13.01 -4.86
N ALA A 35 -6.37 11.76 -5.04
CA ALA A 35 -7.14 10.64 -4.52
C ALA A 35 -7.10 10.66 -2.99
N GLY A 36 -8.28 10.60 -2.37
CA GLY A 36 -8.38 10.69 -0.92
C GLY A 36 -7.69 9.59 -0.16
N ASN A 37 -7.62 8.39 -0.75
CA ASN A 37 -7.01 7.25 -0.07
C ASN A 37 -5.50 7.17 -0.23
N ARG A 38 -4.87 8.15 -0.90
CA ARG A 38 -3.41 8.17 -0.98
C ARG A 38 -2.77 8.30 0.39
N GLU A 39 -3.32 9.17 1.22
CA GLU A 39 -2.77 9.36 2.57
C GLU A 39 -2.89 8.09 3.40
N LEU A 40 -4.00 7.39 3.27
CA LEU A 40 -4.19 6.13 3.99
C LEU A 40 -3.19 5.08 3.54
N LEU A 41 -2.98 4.95 2.22
CA LEU A 41 -1.99 4.01 1.70
C LEU A 41 -0.58 4.37 2.15
N GLN A 42 -0.25 5.65 2.12
CA GLN A 42 1.06 6.11 2.56
C GLN A 42 1.27 5.77 4.04
N LEU A 43 0.24 5.98 4.85
CA LEU A 43 0.31 5.64 6.27
C LEU A 43 0.52 4.15 6.47
N LYS A 44 -0.21 3.31 5.73
CA LYS A 44 -0.05 1.87 5.81
C LYS A 44 1.37 1.44 5.47
N ALA A 45 1.92 2.01 4.40
CA ALA A 45 3.29 1.69 3.99
C ALA A 45 4.29 2.14 5.05
N ASP A 46 4.11 3.34 5.60
CA ASP A 46 5.01 3.89 6.60
C ASP A 46 5.01 3.06 7.88
N GLN A 47 3.85 2.53 8.26
CA GLN A 47 3.76 1.72 9.47
C GLN A 47 4.50 0.39 9.35
N LEU A 48 4.73 -0.07 8.14
CA LEU A 48 5.43 -1.34 7.89
C LEU A 48 6.93 -1.15 7.67
N LYS A 49 7.36 0.07 7.49
CA LYS A 49 8.80 0.36 7.36
C LYS A 49 9.49 0.36 8.73
#